data_9c4cf374812ab960b8d59ea24ee1bf88
#
_entry.id   9c4cf374812ab960b8d59ea24ee1bf88
#
_cell.length_a   1.000
_cell.length_b   1.000
_cell.length_c   1.000
_cell.angle_alpha   90.00
_cell.angle_beta   90.00
_cell.angle_gamma   90.00
#
_symmetry.space_group_name_H-M   'P 1'
#
loop_
_entity.id
_entity.type
_entity.pdbx_description
1 polymer ?
#
loop_
_entity_poly.entity_id
_entity_poly.type
_entity_poly.pdbx_seq_one_letter_code
_entity_poly.pdbx_strand_id
1 'polypeptide(L)'
;MQNYISEKCPVCGKEFCRDDDIVVCPDCGTPHHRECYKQLGHCANEEKHGSFEWSESFSTGNMSGAAEPQSVPAGTEAAICPYCGTKNPAGGRYCVNCGAPLVKTEERPSAESFAQERQKAFENLFANENFDGVTPKEAALYVKTGIEYFLVRFAMFIKGRKFDTNFSAFIFSYFYLFYRKMYAAGAAILAATLILSVPDMLINIQAVQEYYVEMGLLSRVIWEVPHQDTLAIYAIVASVLIWAMRMALFLFTNRFYYQKVVSSVKEIKAKLTDSEGMINEAEYINTLHRQGGTSMVLPIIIIAVSFAASFALAAWIVTSPFFIMPTV
;
A
#
# COMPACT_ATOMS: atom_id res chain seq x y z
N MET A 1 1.00 -24.12 8.56
CA MET A 1 0.84 -24.56 9.97
C MET A 1 -0.15 -23.62 10.59
N GLN A 2 -1.24 -24.13 11.13
CA GLN A 2 -2.16 -23.30 11.93
C GLN A 2 -1.43 -22.84 13.18
N ASN A 3 -1.54 -21.56 13.49
CA ASN A 3 -0.87 -20.97 14.63
C ASN A 3 -1.87 -20.88 15.80
N TYR A 4 -1.77 -21.77 16.77
CA TYR A 4 -2.64 -21.78 17.96
C TYR A 4 -2.13 -20.88 19.08
N ILE A 5 -1.04 -20.16 18.89
CA ILE A 5 -0.44 -19.26 19.90
C ILE A 5 -1.46 -18.14 20.21
N SER A 6 -1.72 -17.89 21.48
CA SER A 6 -2.69 -16.92 22.01
C SER A 6 -4.17 -17.35 21.94
N GLU A 7 -4.50 -18.48 21.32
CA GLU A 7 -5.82 -19.08 21.48
C GLU A 7 -5.97 -19.74 22.84
N LYS A 8 -7.20 -19.96 23.30
CA LYS A 8 -7.47 -20.52 24.63
C LYS A 8 -7.95 -21.96 24.55
N CYS A 9 -7.38 -22.82 25.39
CA CYS A 9 -7.90 -24.16 25.57
C CYS A 9 -9.31 -24.09 26.20
N PRO A 10 -10.35 -24.68 25.57
CA PRO A 10 -11.72 -24.59 26.07
C PRO A 10 -11.97 -25.33 27.39
N VAL A 11 -11.05 -26.21 27.79
CA VAL A 11 -11.14 -26.97 29.04
C VAL A 11 -10.57 -26.19 30.23
N CYS A 12 -9.34 -25.66 30.12
CA CYS A 12 -8.65 -24.99 31.22
C CYS A 12 -8.65 -23.46 31.10
N GLY A 13 -9.06 -22.88 29.97
CA GLY A 13 -9.08 -21.45 29.71
C GLY A 13 -7.71 -20.78 29.54
N LYS A 14 -6.62 -21.52 29.65
CA LYS A 14 -5.25 -21.00 29.45
C LYS A 14 -4.95 -20.82 27.97
N GLU A 15 -4.19 -19.78 27.64
CA GLU A 15 -3.69 -19.55 26.29
C GLU A 15 -2.61 -20.59 25.91
N PHE A 16 -2.59 -20.96 24.61
CA PHE A 16 -1.57 -21.85 24.12
C PHE A 16 -0.23 -21.11 23.92
N CYS A 17 0.83 -21.71 24.45
CA CYS A 17 2.20 -21.25 24.31
C CYS A 17 2.95 -22.09 23.27
N ARG A 18 4.14 -21.61 22.89
CA ARG A 18 4.93 -22.24 21.79
C ARG A 18 5.38 -23.68 22.09
N ASP A 19 5.52 -24.03 23.38
CA ASP A 19 6.02 -25.33 23.84
C ASP A 19 4.89 -26.26 24.35
N ASP A 20 3.63 -25.85 24.22
CA ASP A 20 2.49 -26.65 24.66
C ASP A 20 2.24 -27.84 23.72
N ASP A 21 1.96 -28.99 24.30
CA ASP A 21 1.52 -30.18 23.57
C ASP A 21 0.02 -30.11 23.30
N ILE A 22 -0.31 -29.76 22.06
CA ILE A 22 -1.68 -29.50 21.59
C ILE A 22 -2.21 -30.71 20.83
N VAL A 23 -3.47 -31.06 21.07
CA VAL A 23 -4.26 -32.00 20.30
C VAL A 23 -5.47 -31.28 19.69
N VAL A 24 -5.80 -31.60 18.47
CA VAL A 24 -6.92 -30.99 17.75
C VAL A 24 -8.04 -31.99 17.58
N CYS A 25 -9.28 -31.59 17.84
CA CYS A 25 -10.43 -32.45 17.64
C CYS A 25 -10.57 -32.80 16.13
N PRO A 26 -10.67 -34.10 15.76
CA PRO A 26 -10.76 -34.53 14.36
C PRO A 26 -12.08 -34.14 13.68
N ASP A 27 -13.13 -33.81 14.44
CA ASP A 27 -14.46 -33.50 13.90
C ASP A 27 -14.68 -32.01 13.67
N CYS A 28 -14.25 -31.17 14.63
CA CYS A 28 -14.54 -29.71 14.61
C CYS A 28 -13.29 -28.83 14.58
N GLY A 29 -12.06 -29.38 14.63
CA GLY A 29 -10.83 -28.62 14.60
C GLY A 29 -10.46 -27.89 15.90
N THR A 30 -11.23 -27.98 16.98
CA THR A 30 -10.98 -27.27 18.24
C THR A 30 -9.65 -27.73 18.89
N PRO A 31 -8.70 -26.82 19.18
CA PRO A 31 -7.45 -27.16 19.86
C PRO A 31 -7.64 -27.33 21.36
N HIS A 32 -6.93 -28.26 21.96
CA HIS A 32 -6.89 -28.54 23.40
C HIS A 32 -5.45 -28.82 23.80
N HIS A 33 -5.07 -28.55 25.07
CA HIS A 33 -3.88 -29.18 25.63
C HIS A 33 -4.10 -30.69 25.67
N ARG A 34 -3.11 -31.49 25.30
CA ARG A 34 -3.25 -32.96 25.24
C ARG A 34 -3.68 -33.56 26.58
N GLU A 35 -3.17 -33.01 27.69
CA GLU A 35 -3.57 -33.46 29.04
C GLU A 35 -5.03 -33.10 29.35
N CYS A 36 -5.48 -31.91 28.96
CA CYS A 36 -6.88 -31.48 29.14
C CYS A 36 -7.82 -32.37 28.32
N TYR A 37 -7.48 -32.69 27.09
CA TYR A 37 -8.25 -33.58 26.25
C TYR A 37 -8.32 -35.01 26.81
N LYS A 38 -7.20 -35.54 27.35
CA LYS A 38 -7.17 -36.84 28.00
C LYS A 38 -8.00 -36.88 29.29
N GLN A 39 -7.98 -35.81 30.10
CA GLN A 39 -8.76 -35.72 31.33
C GLN A 39 -10.27 -35.63 31.05
N LEU A 40 -10.66 -34.89 30.00
CA LEU A 40 -12.06 -34.76 29.62
C LEU A 40 -12.57 -36.00 28.90
N GLY A 41 -11.71 -36.74 28.20
CA GLY A 41 -12.03 -37.95 27.44
C GLY A 41 -12.69 -37.71 26.08
N HIS A 42 -13.10 -36.48 25.78
CA HIS A 42 -13.79 -36.09 24.55
C HIS A 42 -13.51 -34.61 24.23
N CYS A 43 -14.02 -34.11 23.09
CA CYS A 43 -13.91 -32.70 22.73
C CYS A 43 -14.82 -31.83 23.63
N ALA A 44 -14.34 -30.69 24.09
CA ALA A 44 -15.15 -29.73 24.86
C ALA A 44 -16.36 -29.17 24.07
N ASN A 45 -16.34 -29.29 22.75
CA ASN A 45 -17.44 -28.89 21.86
C ASN A 45 -18.16 -30.09 21.22
N GLU A 46 -18.11 -31.28 21.84
CA GLU A 46 -18.70 -32.51 21.28
C GLU A 46 -20.18 -32.37 20.95
N GLU A 47 -20.95 -31.69 21.80
CA GLU A 47 -22.40 -31.47 21.60
C GLU A 47 -22.71 -30.62 20.35
N LYS A 48 -21.71 -29.89 19.84
CA LYS A 48 -21.83 -29.00 18.68
C LYS A 48 -21.20 -29.58 17.41
N HIS A 49 -20.69 -30.80 17.46
CA HIS A 49 -20.12 -31.45 16.28
C HIS A 49 -21.15 -31.52 15.15
N GLY A 50 -20.71 -31.24 13.93
CA GLY A 50 -21.55 -31.15 12.73
C GLY A 50 -22.18 -29.78 12.48
N SER A 51 -22.34 -28.92 13.50
CA SER A 51 -22.82 -27.54 13.34
C SER A 51 -21.76 -26.47 13.67
N PHE A 52 -20.63 -26.88 14.22
CA PHE A 52 -19.55 -26.01 14.64
C PHE A 52 -18.21 -26.48 14.06
N GLU A 53 -17.47 -25.57 13.47
CA GLU A 53 -16.10 -25.74 13.05
C GLU A 53 -15.27 -24.63 13.67
N TRP A 54 -14.17 -24.98 14.36
CA TRP A 54 -13.29 -24.04 14.99
C TRP A 54 -12.51 -23.22 13.94
N SER A 55 -12.47 -21.92 14.11
CA SER A 55 -11.62 -21.01 13.30
C SER A 55 -10.78 -20.14 14.23
N GLU A 56 -9.58 -19.79 13.81
CA GLU A 56 -8.72 -18.87 14.54
C GLU A 56 -9.47 -17.57 14.82
N SER A 57 -9.43 -17.08 16.08
CA SER A 57 -10.02 -15.80 16.45
C SER A 57 -9.16 -14.65 15.93
N PHE A 58 -9.31 -14.32 14.65
CA PHE A 58 -8.85 -13.04 14.14
C PHE A 58 -9.83 -11.97 14.62
N SER A 59 -9.37 -11.10 15.52
CA SER A 59 -10.12 -9.92 15.97
C SER A 59 -10.32 -8.93 14.83
N THR A 60 -11.33 -9.19 14.00
CA THR A 60 -11.98 -8.19 13.14
C THR A 60 -13.46 -8.50 13.06
N GLY A 61 -14.26 -7.49 13.41
CA GLY A 61 -15.68 -7.59 13.64
C GLY A 61 -16.49 -8.18 12.49
N ASN A 62 -17.44 -8.94 12.95
CA ASN A 62 -18.80 -9.15 12.42
C ASN A 62 -18.97 -9.28 10.90
N MET A 63 -19.15 -10.54 10.44
CA MET A 63 -20.03 -10.85 9.30
C MET A 63 -20.71 -12.20 9.51
N SER A 64 -21.99 -12.11 9.85
CA SER A 64 -22.94 -13.23 9.87
C SER A 64 -23.22 -13.67 8.43
N GLY A 65 -22.99 -14.94 8.16
CA GLY A 65 -23.36 -15.57 6.90
C GLY A 65 -23.30 -17.08 7.09
N ALA A 66 -24.39 -17.67 7.59
CA ALA A 66 -24.55 -19.12 7.70
C ALA A 66 -24.63 -19.72 6.30
N ALA A 67 -23.64 -20.54 5.92
CA ALA A 67 -23.76 -21.50 4.84
C ALA A 67 -24.12 -22.84 5.46
N GLU A 68 -25.21 -23.47 4.98
CA GLU A 68 -25.68 -24.77 5.40
C GLU A 68 -24.62 -25.86 5.22
N PRO A 69 -24.50 -26.83 6.14
CA PRO A 69 -23.52 -27.90 6.03
C PRO A 69 -23.98 -28.95 4.99
N GLN A 70 -23.25 -29.00 3.88
CA GLN A 70 -23.40 -30.17 2.96
C GLN A 70 -22.75 -31.39 3.61
N SER A 71 -23.53 -32.45 3.84
CA SER A 71 -23.09 -33.73 4.35
C SER A 71 -22.14 -34.43 3.38
N VAL A 72 -20.88 -34.60 3.80
CA VAL A 72 -19.86 -35.34 3.05
C VAL A 72 -19.97 -36.83 3.43
N PRO A 73 -19.96 -37.79 2.46
CA PRO A 73 -20.04 -39.22 2.77
C PRO A 73 -18.79 -39.68 3.53
N ALA A 74 -19.00 -40.38 4.65
CA ALA A 74 -17.93 -40.93 5.48
C ALA A 74 -17.15 -41.98 4.70
N GLY A 75 -15.89 -41.68 4.36
CA GLY A 75 -14.92 -42.64 3.85
C GLY A 75 -14.57 -43.67 4.93
N THR A 76 -14.62 -44.95 4.59
CA THR A 76 -14.46 -46.10 5.49
C THR A 76 -13.02 -46.50 5.79
N GLU A 77 -12.00 -45.75 5.34
CA GLU A 77 -10.59 -46.09 5.53
C GLU A 77 -9.83 -45.07 6.36
N ALA A 78 -8.92 -45.56 7.25
CA ALA A 78 -8.06 -44.76 8.05
C ALA A 78 -7.11 -43.88 7.17
N ALA A 79 -7.16 -42.57 7.29
CA ALA A 79 -6.36 -41.66 6.50
C ALA A 79 -4.96 -41.49 7.11
N ILE A 80 -3.91 -41.58 6.29
CA ILE A 80 -2.55 -41.22 6.68
C ILE A 80 -2.37 -39.71 6.40
N CYS A 81 -1.99 -38.95 7.43
CA CYS A 81 -1.75 -37.51 7.28
C CYS A 81 -0.58 -37.25 6.30
N PRO A 82 -0.80 -36.47 5.24
CA PRO A 82 0.26 -36.19 4.26
C PRO A 82 1.38 -35.26 4.81
N TYR A 83 1.14 -34.61 5.96
CA TYR A 83 2.10 -33.66 6.55
C TYR A 83 2.98 -34.28 7.64
N CYS A 84 2.45 -35.20 8.45
CA CYS A 84 3.21 -35.79 9.57
C CYS A 84 3.23 -37.33 9.57
N GLY A 85 2.60 -37.98 8.61
CA GLY A 85 2.58 -39.45 8.48
C GLY A 85 1.73 -40.17 9.53
N THR A 86 1.02 -39.49 10.42
CA THR A 86 0.20 -40.12 11.47
C THR A 86 -1.03 -40.77 10.86
N LYS A 87 -1.35 -42.02 11.30
CA LYS A 87 -2.63 -42.68 10.97
C LYS A 87 -3.77 -42.06 11.78
N ASN A 88 -4.83 -41.69 11.12
CA ASN A 88 -5.98 -41.02 11.71
C ASN A 88 -7.25 -41.92 11.61
N PRO A 89 -8.22 -41.76 12.52
CA PRO A 89 -9.48 -42.45 12.48
C PRO A 89 -10.19 -42.22 11.13
N ALA A 90 -10.93 -43.22 10.69
CA ALA A 90 -11.78 -43.10 9.51
C ALA A 90 -12.82 -41.99 9.70
N GLY A 91 -12.99 -41.10 8.71
CA GLY A 91 -13.93 -39.99 8.75
C GLY A 91 -13.45 -38.74 9.49
N GLY A 92 -12.26 -38.75 10.09
CA GLY A 92 -11.67 -37.55 10.71
C GLY A 92 -11.35 -36.47 9.66
N ARG A 93 -11.70 -35.23 9.92
CA ARG A 93 -11.45 -34.08 9.04
C ARG A 93 -10.07 -33.46 9.26
N TYR A 94 -9.51 -33.60 10.46
CA TYR A 94 -8.23 -33.04 10.86
C TYR A 94 -7.31 -34.09 11.45
N CYS A 95 -6.00 -33.95 11.25
CA CYS A 95 -5.02 -34.85 11.84
C CYS A 95 -4.94 -34.70 13.35
N VAL A 96 -5.14 -35.79 14.09
CA VAL A 96 -5.10 -35.83 15.57
C VAL A 96 -3.76 -35.40 16.16
N ASN A 97 -2.67 -35.46 15.38
CA ASN A 97 -1.34 -35.15 15.84
C ASN A 97 -0.88 -33.72 15.48
N CYS A 98 -1.10 -33.28 14.24
CA CYS A 98 -0.58 -31.97 13.78
C CYS A 98 -1.67 -30.96 13.40
N GLY A 99 -2.97 -31.31 13.53
CA GLY A 99 -4.08 -30.44 13.19
C GLY A 99 -4.29 -30.17 11.68
N ALA A 100 -3.47 -30.77 10.82
CA ALA A 100 -3.63 -30.56 9.37
C ALA A 100 -4.92 -31.19 8.84
N PRO A 101 -5.61 -30.57 7.87
CA PRO A 101 -6.82 -31.13 7.29
C PRO A 101 -6.49 -32.43 6.55
N LEU A 102 -7.29 -33.49 6.80
CA LEU A 102 -7.15 -34.81 6.20
C LEU A 102 -8.00 -34.99 4.94
N VAL A 103 -9.09 -34.24 4.85
CA VAL A 103 -9.91 -34.19 3.64
C VAL A 103 -9.16 -33.31 2.64
N LYS A 104 -8.94 -33.79 1.44
CA LYS A 104 -8.64 -32.90 0.32
C LYS A 104 -9.85 -31.98 0.17
N THR A 105 -9.80 -30.81 0.78
CA THR A 105 -10.63 -29.70 0.35
C THR A 105 -10.43 -29.64 -1.16
N GLU A 106 -11.51 -29.74 -1.91
CA GLU A 106 -11.51 -29.42 -3.33
C GLU A 106 -10.61 -28.21 -3.48
N GLU A 107 -9.64 -28.32 -4.35
CA GLU A 107 -8.45 -27.46 -4.49
C GLU A 107 -8.75 -26.05 -3.98
N ARG A 108 -8.17 -25.69 -2.84
CA ARG A 108 -8.15 -24.25 -2.49
C ARG A 108 -7.66 -23.56 -3.74
N PRO A 109 -8.46 -22.68 -4.37
CA PRO A 109 -8.04 -22.01 -5.57
C PRO A 109 -6.62 -21.51 -5.32
N SER A 110 -5.69 -21.85 -6.19
CA SER A 110 -4.30 -21.39 -6.04
C SER A 110 -4.34 -19.87 -5.88
N ALA A 111 -3.38 -19.27 -5.20
CA ALA A 111 -3.33 -17.81 -5.10
C ALA A 111 -3.48 -17.15 -6.48
N GLU A 112 -3.05 -17.84 -7.53
CA GLU A 112 -3.21 -17.45 -8.93
C GLU A 112 -4.66 -17.57 -9.43
N SER A 113 -5.40 -18.62 -9.08
CA SER A 113 -6.81 -18.75 -9.48
C SER A 113 -7.69 -17.75 -8.73
N PHE A 114 -7.39 -17.49 -7.46
CA PHE A 114 -8.06 -16.43 -6.68
C PHE A 114 -7.76 -15.03 -7.23
N ALA A 115 -6.54 -14.79 -7.68
CA ALA A 115 -6.17 -13.53 -8.35
C ALA A 115 -6.89 -13.40 -9.70
N GLN A 116 -7.00 -14.48 -10.47
CA GLN A 116 -7.71 -14.49 -11.74
C GLN A 116 -9.23 -14.30 -11.58
N GLU A 117 -9.86 -14.94 -10.58
CA GLU A 117 -11.29 -14.72 -10.28
C GLU A 117 -11.56 -13.28 -9.82
N ARG A 118 -10.72 -12.73 -8.94
CA ARG A 118 -10.79 -11.33 -8.56
C ARG A 118 -10.64 -10.40 -9.75
N GLN A 119 -9.71 -10.70 -10.65
CA GLN A 119 -9.50 -9.91 -11.86
C GLN A 119 -10.70 -9.99 -12.80
N LYS A 120 -11.27 -11.17 -13.03
CA LYS A 120 -12.51 -11.35 -13.82
C LYS A 120 -13.71 -10.63 -13.18
N ALA A 121 -13.89 -10.76 -11.86
CA ALA A 121 -14.95 -10.06 -11.15
C ALA A 121 -14.79 -8.54 -11.25
N PHE A 122 -13.56 -8.04 -11.16
CA PHE A 122 -13.23 -6.64 -11.32
C PHE A 122 -13.45 -6.15 -12.76
N GLU A 123 -13.06 -6.92 -13.77
CA GLU A 123 -13.32 -6.62 -15.19
C GLU A 123 -14.84 -6.57 -15.47
N ASN A 124 -15.60 -7.52 -14.93
CA ASN A 124 -17.06 -7.54 -15.06
C ASN A 124 -17.74 -6.34 -14.38
N LEU A 125 -17.22 -5.88 -13.24
CA LEU A 125 -17.74 -4.71 -12.52
C LEU A 125 -17.68 -3.44 -13.36
N PHE A 126 -16.69 -3.33 -14.23
CA PHE A 126 -16.47 -2.16 -15.09
C PHE A 126 -16.77 -2.41 -16.57
N ALA A 127 -17.28 -3.59 -16.96
CA ALA A 127 -17.47 -3.99 -18.36
C ALA A 127 -18.34 -2.99 -19.17
N ASN A 128 -19.28 -2.33 -18.50
CA ASN A 128 -20.19 -1.35 -19.11
C ASN A 128 -19.82 0.11 -18.84
N GLU A 129 -18.74 0.39 -18.09
CA GLU A 129 -18.32 1.75 -17.80
C GLU A 129 -17.49 2.32 -18.97
N ASN A 130 -17.65 3.61 -19.24
CA ASN A 130 -16.87 4.32 -20.26
C ASN A 130 -16.28 5.58 -19.62
N PHE A 131 -14.97 5.65 -19.56
CA PHE A 131 -14.22 6.77 -18.97
C PHE A 131 -14.00 7.86 -20.02
N ASP A 132 -15.05 8.62 -20.35
CA ASP A 132 -14.99 9.67 -21.36
C ASP A 132 -14.41 9.20 -22.71
N GLY A 133 -14.79 8.02 -23.19
CA GLY A 133 -14.32 7.44 -24.45
C GLY A 133 -13.08 6.54 -24.32
N VAL A 134 -12.68 6.21 -23.09
CA VAL A 134 -11.63 5.24 -22.76
C VAL A 134 -12.26 4.06 -22.04
N THR A 135 -11.95 2.85 -22.47
CA THR A 135 -12.44 1.65 -21.80
C THR A 135 -11.69 1.40 -20.49
N PRO A 136 -12.31 0.72 -19.51
CA PRO A 136 -11.63 0.35 -18.28
C PRO A 136 -10.36 -0.49 -18.50
N LYS A 137 -10.35 -1.34 -19.53
CA LYS A 137 -9.19 -2.15 -19.94
C LYS A 137 -8.02 -1.26 -20.41
N GLU A 138 -8.28 -0.28 -21.27
CA GLU A 138 -7.28 0.70 -21.74
C GLU A 138 -6.73 1.53 -20.57
N ALA A 139 -7.61 1.98 -19.67
CA ALA A 139 -7.22 2.71 -18.47
C ALA A 139 -6.36 1.85 -17.54
N ALA A 140 -6.72 0.57 -17.32
CA ALA A 140 -5.94 -0.37 -16.52
C ALA A 140 -4.55 -0.60 -17.10
N LEU A 141 -4.43 -0.81 -18.42
CA LEU A 141 -3.16 -0.98 -19.14
C LEU A 141 -2.25 0.25 -18.98
N TYR A 142 -2.83 1.46 -18.99
CA TYR A 142 -2.09 2.70 -18.80
C TYR A 142 -1.68 2.91 -17.33
N VAL A 143 -2.59 2.69 -16.37
CA VAL A 143 -2.35 2.93 -14.93
C VAL A 143 -1.32 1.97 -14.33
N LYS A 144 -1.35 0.69 -14.67
CA LYS A 144 -0.49 -0.44 -14.22
C LYS A 144 -0.48 -0.71 -12.71
N THR A 145 -0.23 0.28 -11.90
CA THR A 145 -0.07 0.17 -10.44
C THR A 145 -1.24 0.79 -9.70
N GLY A 146 -1.89 0.02 -8.81
CA GLY A 146 -3.06 0.46 -8.07
C GLY A 146 -4.32 0.54 -8.95
N ILE A 147 -4.47 -0.38 -9.91
CA ILE A 147 -5.58 -0.41 -10.87
C ILE A 147 -6.93 -0.36 -10.13
N GLU A 148 -7.14 -1.24 -9.15
CA GLU A 148 -8.38 -1.29 -8.36
C GLU A 148 -8.69 0.06 -7.68
N TYR A 149 -7.67 0.68 -7.10
CA TYR A 149 -7.79 1.99 -6.46
C TYR A 149 -8.26 3.08 -7.43
N PHE A 150 -7.67 3.13 -8.64
CA PHE A 150 -7.95 4.21 -9.59
C PHE A 150 -9.23 3.98 -10.39
N LEU A 151 -9.51 2.77 -10.87
CA LEU A 151 -10.70 2.53 -11.68
C LEU A 151 -12.00 2.78 -10.90
N VAL A 152 -12.05 2.39 -9.63
CA VAL A 152 -13.19 2.73 -8.75
C VAL A 152 -13.40 4.25 -8.68
N ARG A 153 -12.31 5.01 -8.53
CA ARG A 153 -12.37 6.47 -8.47
C ARG A 153 -12.74 7.12 -9.80
N PHE A 154 -12.25 6.57 -10.89
CA PHE A 154 -12.61 7.01 -12.25
C PHE A 154 -14.11 6.83 -12.50
N ALA A 155 -14.67 5.69 -12.11
CA ALA A 155 -16.12 5.46 -12.16
C ALA A 155 -16.91 6.47 -11.30
N MET A 156 -16.39 6.83 -10.12
CA MET A 156 -17.02 7.87 -9.29
C MET A 156 -16.97 9.25 -9.95
N PHE A 157 -15.88 9.59 -10.66
CA PHE A 157 -15.77 10.88 -11.36
C PHE A 157 -16.75 11.01 -12.52
N ILE A 158 -16.99 9.93 -13.27
CA ILE A 158 -18.02 9.91 -14.32
C ILE A 158 -19.43 10.13 -13.71
N LYS A 159 -19.67 9.53 -12.54
CA LYS A 159 -20.94 9.68 -11.80
C LYS A 159 -21.09 11.06 -11.13
N GLY A 160 -20.20 12.02 -11.43
CA GLY A 160 -20.31 13.43 -11.01
C GLY A 160 -19.55 13.81 -9.75
N ARG A 161 -18.76 12.90 -9.16
CA ARG A 161 -17.89 13.25 -8.03
C ARG A 161 -16.82 14.25 -8.50
N LYS A 162 -16.65 15.35 -7.75
CA LYS A 162 -15.72 16.43 -8.14
C LYS A 162 -14.32 16.27 -7.61
N PHE A 163 -14.15 15.69 -6.42
CA PHE A 163 -12.89 15.51 -5.73
C PHE A 163 -12.85 14.18 -4.98
N ASP A 164 -11.63 13.72 -4.68
CA ASP A 164 -11.37 12.50 -3.92
C ASP A 164 -10.02 12.60 -3.20
N THR A 165 -9.89 11.93 -2.08
CA THR A 165 -8.72 12.05 -1.22
C THR A 165 -7.53 11.21 -1.69
N ASN A 166 -6.32 11.80 -1.66
CA ASN A 166 -5.08 11.11 -1.99
C ASN A 166 -3.97 11.46 -0.97
N PHE A 167 -3.84 10.62 0.06
CA PHE A 167 -2.84 10.81 1.11
C PHE A 167 -1.40 10.79 0.60
N SER A 168 -1.10 9.97 -0.40
CA SER A 168 0.24 9.93 -0.98
C SER A 168 0.60 11.25 -1.66
N ALA A 169 -0.35 11.90 -2.33
CA ALA A 169 -0.13 13.21 -2.92
C ALA A 169 0.02 14.31 -1.86
N PHE A 170 -0.68 14.21 -0.73
CA PHE A 170 -0.53 15.13 0.39
C PHE A 170 0.86 15.04 1.02
N ILE A 171 1.34 13.83 1.32
CA ILE A 171 2.63 13.60 2.00
C ILE A 171 3.79 13.90 1.05
N PHE A 172 3.78 13.29 -0.15
CA PHE A 172 4.91 13.33 -1.08
C PHE A 172 4.83 14.49 -2.08
N SER A 173 3.70 15.24 -2.14
CA SER A 173 3.53 16.44 -2.97
C SER A 173 4.02 16.24 -4.42
N TYR A 174 4.96 17.07 -4.89
CA TYR A 174 5.51 16.98 -6.25
C TYR A 174 6.22 15.66 -6.54
N PHE A 175 6.79 14.97 -5.56
CA PHE A 175 7.38 13.64 -5.76
C PHE A 175 6.34 12.62 -6.24
N TYR A 176 5.14 12.65 -5.67
CA TYR A 176 4.05 11.79 -6.10
C TYR A 176 3.61 12.09 -7.54
N LEU A 177 3.58 13.37 -7.93
CA LEU A 177 3.25 13.77 -9.30
C LEU A 177 4.30 13.28 -10.30
N PHE A 178 5.58 13.40 -10.01
CA PHE A 178 6.67 12.85 -10.81
C PHE A 178 6.62 11.33 -10.87
N TYR A 179 6.36 10.67 -9.74
CA TYR A 179 6.17 9.23 -9.67
C TYR A 179 5.06 8.75 -10.61
N ARG A 180 3.94 9.47 -10.69
CA ARG A 180 2.81 9.20 -11.61
C ARG A 180 3.03 9.77 -13.03
N LYS A 181 4.23 10.19 -13.36
CA LYS A 181 4.60 10.78 -14.66
C LYS A 181 3.78 12.04 -15.03
N MET A 182 3.23 12.75 -14.03
CA MET A 182 2.54 14.02 -14.20
C MET A 182 3.57 15.17 -14.21
N TYR A 183 4.49 15.13 -15.18
CA TYR A 183 5.70 15.96 -15.17
C TYR A 183 5.43 17.45 -15.13
N ALA A 184 4.51 17.95 -15.95
CA ALA A 184 4.18 19.38 -15.97
C ALA A 184 3.61 19.87 -14.63
N ALA A 185 2.66 19.13 -14.07
CA ALA A 185 2.10 19.45 -12.75
C ALA A 185 3.16 19.31 -11.65
N GLY A 186 3.98 18.26 -11.69
CA GLY A 186 5.07 18.05 -10.74
C GLY A 186 6.10 19.19 -10.78
N ALA A 187 6.48 19.65 -11.97
CA ALA A 187 7.40 20.77 -12.14
C ALA A 187 6.81 22.09 -11.64
N ALA A 188 5.54 22.37 -11.92
CA ALA A 188 4.86 23.56 -11.43
C ALA A 188 4.78 23.61 -9.90
N ILE A 189 4.42 22.49 -9.26
CA ILE A 189 4.35 22.38 -7.79
C ILE A 189 5.74 22.46 -7.16
N LEU A 190 6.75 21.84 -7.77
CA LEU A 190 8.14 21.94 -7.32
C LEU A 190 8.62 23.40 -7.39
N ALA A 191 8.43 24.07 -8.53
CA ALA A 191 8.82 25.47 -8.71
C ALA A 191 8.12 26.38 -7.69
N ALA A 192 6.81 26.22 -7.51
CA ALA A 192 6.06 26.98 -6.51
C ALA A 192 6.58 26.73 -5.09
N THR A 193 6.87 25.47 -4.74
CA THR A 193 7.44 25.12 -3.43
C THR A 193 8.81 25.77 -3.23
N LEU A 194 9.69 25.72 -4.22
CA LEU A 194 11.02 26.32 -4.14
C LEU A 194 10.94 27.84 -3.95
N ILE A 195 10.11 28.52 -4.73
CA ILE A 195 9.90 29.97 -4.63
C ILE A 195 9.37 30.36 -3.25
N LEU A 196 8.34 29.67 -2.79
CA LEU A 196 7.74 29.93 -1.48
C LEU A 196 8.66 29.59 -0.30
N SER A 197 9.62 28.67 -0.48
CA SER A 197 10.58 28.30 0.57
C SER A 197 11.76 29.26 0.70
N VAL A 198 11.92 30.23 -0.22
CA VAL A 198 13.07 31.17 -0.18
C VAL A 198 13.16 31.95 1.13
N PRO A 199 12.09 32.57 1.67
CA PRO A 199 12.18 33.30 2.91
C PRO A 199 12.64 32.44 4.09
N ASP A 200 12.06 31.25 4.22
CA ASP A 200 12.44 30.31 5.27
C ASP A 200 13.88 29.79 5.11
N MET A 201 14.33 29.55 3.89
CA MET A 201 15.70 29.15 3.59
C MET A 201 16.70 30.22 3.99
N LEU A 202 16.41 31.50 3.72
CA LEU A 202 17.29 32.62 4.09
C LEU A 202 17.43 32.78 5.62
N ILE A 203 16.30 32.66 6.34
CA ILE A 203 16.30 32.70 7.80
C ILE A 203 17.11 31.52 8.36
N ASN A 204 16.92 30.34 7.84
CA ASN A 204 17.62 29.13 8.29
C ASN A 204 19.15 29.23 8.03
N ILE A 205 19.57 29.75 6.87
CA ILE A 205 21.00 29.96 6.58
C ILE A 205 21.63 30.92 7.61
N GLN A 206 20.95 31.99 7.95
CA GLN A 206 21.45 32.92 8.95
C GLN A 206 21.49 32.27 10.34
N ALA A 207 20.44 31.58 10.76
CA ALA A 207 20.41 30.91 12.06
C ALA A 207 21.52 29.85 12.20
N VAL A 208 21.84 29.10 11.12
CA VAL A 208 22.98 28.18 11.09
C VAL A 208 24.31 28.90 11.25
N GLN A 209 24.50 30.07 10.63
CA GLN A 209 25.73 30.86 10.78
C GLN A 209 25.85 31.42 12.21
N GLU A 210 24.79 31.94 12.79
CA GLU A 210 24.73 32.42 14.18
C GLU A 210 25.13 31.30 15.15
N TYR A 211 24.58 30.08 14.97
CA TYR A 211 24.94 28.91 15.75
C TYR A 211 26.44 28.57 15.64
N TYR A 212 27.05 28.66 14.45
CA TYR A 212 28.49 28.43 14.29
C TYR A 212 29.35 29.56 14.91
N VAL A 213 28.85 30.78 14.95
CA VAL A 213 29.54 31.88 15.66
C VAL A 213 29.50 31.64 17.16
N GLU A 214 28.36 31.23 17.72
CA GLU A 214 28.23 30.88 19.14
C GLU A 214 29.14 29.73 19.56
N MET A 215 29.32 28.73 18.67
CA MET A 215 30.23 27.61 18.89
C MET A 215 31.72 27.99 18.70
N GLY A 216 32.03 29.22 18.32
CA GLY A 216 33.40 29.68 18.05
C GLY A 216 34.00 29.09 16.75
N LEU A 217 33.18 28.51 15.88
CA LEU A 217 33.61 27.96 14.60
C LEU A 217 33.63 29.00 13.47
N LEU A 218 32.90 30.10 13.63
CA LEU A 218 32.94 31.26 12.73
C LEU A 218 33.29 32.52 13.52
N SER A 219 34.09 33.41 12.92
CA SER A 219 34.48 34.69 13.54
C SER A 219 33.33 35.72 13.51
N ARG A 220 32.44 35.58 12.56
CA ARG A 220 31.24 36.42 12.41
C ARG A 220 30.23 35.77 11.45
N VAL A 221 29.00 36.26 11.45
CA VAL A 221 27.99 35.95 10.42
C VAL A 221 28.51 36.48 9.07
N ILE A 222 28.48 35.58 8.06
CA ILE A 222 28.99 35.90 6.71
C ILE A 222 27.99 36.74 5.93
N TRP A 223 26.71 36.44 6.13
CA TRP A 223 25.61 37.10 5.44
C TRP A 223 24.45 37.35 6.40
N GLU A 224 24.20 38.65 6.63
CA GLU A 224 23.04 39.09 7.41
C GLU A 224 21.85 39.33 6.50
N VAL A 225 20.70 38.86 6.93
CA VAL A 225 19.44 39.04 6.20
C VAL A 225 18.82 40.36 6.68
N PRO A 226 18.64 41.37 5.80
CA PRO A 226 17.98 42.60 6.18
C PRO A 226 16.50 42.37 6.47
N HIS A 227 15.94 43.15 7.41
CA HIS A 227 14.50 43.11 7.73
C HIS A 227 13.98 41.75 8.16
N GLN A 228 14.65 41.07 9.10
CA GLN A 228 14.29 39.72 9.57
C GLN A 228 12.82 39.58 9.98
N ASP A 229 12.25 40.57 10.70
CA ASP A 229 10.85 40.54 11.13
C ASP A 229 9.88 40.47 9.95
N THR A 230 10.15 41.27 8.93
CA THR A 230 9.34 41.25 7.69
C THR A 230 9.48 39.93 6.94
N LEU A 231 10.71 39.42 6.87
CA LEU A 231 10.97 38.12 6.22
C LEU A 231 10.32 36.96 6.96
N ALA A 232 10.27 36.99 8.30
CA ALA A 232 9.58 36.00 9.12
C ALA A 232 8.07 35.98 8.82
N ILE A 233 7.44 37.15 8.65
CA ILE A 233 6.05 37.23 8.24
C ILE A 233 5.84 36.58 6.86
N TYR A 234 6.72 36.87 5.89
CA TYR A 234 6.65 36.23 4.57
C TYR A 234 6.87 34.72 4.67
N ALA A 235 7.74 34.21 5.49
CA ALA A 235 7.96 32.79 5.72
C ALA A 235 6.71 32.10 6.28
N ILE A 236 6.03 32.73 7.23
CA ILE A 236 4.76 32.23 7.78
C ILE A 236 3.68 32.15 6.68
N VAL A 237 3.51 33.23 5.92
CA VAL A 237 2.52 33.27 4.82
C VAL A 237 2.85 32.21 3.77
N ALA A 238 4.12 32.06 3.38
CA ALA A 238 4.57 31.06 2.43
C ALA A 238 4.30 29.63 2.93
N SER A 239 4.55 29.37 4.22
CA SER A 239 4.25 28.08 4.85
C SER A 239 2.74 27.75 4.79
N VAL A 240 1.89 28.72 5.08
CA VAL A 240 0.42 28.56 4.95
C VAL A 240 0.04 28.26 3.51
N LEU A 241 0.62 28.92 2.53
CA LEU A 241 0.38 28.66 1.10
C LEU A 241 0.86 27.28 0.67
N ILE A 242 2.01 26.81 1.15
CA ILE A 242 2.51 25.45 0.91
C ILE A 242 1.53 24.41 1.48
N TRP A 243 1.03 24.62 2.69
CA TRP A 243 0.02 23.75 3.29
C TRP A 243 -1.30 23.75 2.51
N ALA A 244 -1.77 24.91 2.08
CA ALA A 244 -2.96 25.02 1.23
C ALA A 244 -2.77 24.29 -0.10
N MET A 245 -1.60 24.41 -0.73
CA MET A 245 -1.26 23.68 -1.95
C MET A 245 -1.25 22.15 -1.73
N ARG A 246 -0.69 21.66 -0.60
CA ARG A 246 -0.75 20.23 -0.23
C ARG A 246 -2.18 19.75 -0.03
N MET A 247 -3.04 20.56 0.60
CA MET A 247 -4.46 20.27 0.75
C MET A 247 -5.18 20.23 -0.59
N ALA A 248 -4.86 21.12 -1.53
CA ALA A 248 -5.39 21.05 -2.88
C ALA A 248 -4.95 19.75 -3.60
N LEU A 249 -3.68 19.37 -3.47
CA LEU A 249 -3.21 18.08 -4.00
C LEU A 249 -3.92 16.89 -3.36
N PHE A 250 -4.17 16.92 -2.05
CA PHE A 250 -4.93 15.89 -1.36
C PHE A 250 -6.32 15.65 -1.98
N LEU A 251 -7.01 16.72 -2.34
CA LEU A 251 -8.39 16.66 -2.83
C LEU A 251 -8.50 16.42 -4.34
N PHE A 252 -7.57 16.93 -5.15
CA PHE A 252 -7.74 17.01 -6.59
C PHE A 252 -6.79 16.12 -7.41
N THR A 253 -5.72 15.55 -6.82
CA THR A 253 -4.72 14.78 -7.58
C THR A 253 -5.33 13.58 -8.32
N ASN A 254 -6.27 12.85 -7.71
CA ASN A 254 -6.92 11.72 -8.36
C ASN A 254 -7.73 12.15 -9.60
N ARG A 255 -8.37 13.32 -9.54
CA ARG A 255 -9.10 13.87 -10.69
C ARG A 255 -8.15 14.35 -11.79
N PHE A 256 -7.06 15.01 -11.45
CA PHE A 256 -6.03 15.38 -12.44
C PHE A 256 -5.40 14.17 -13.08
N TYR A 257 -5.16 13.12 -12.31
CA TYR A 257 -4.65 11.86 -12.83
C TYR A 257 -5.64 11.17 -13.76
N TYR A 258 -6.94 11.17 -13.42
CA TYR A 258 -8.01 10.71 -14.31
C TYR A 258 -7.96 11.44 -15.66
N GLN A 259 -7.97 12.77 -15.63
CA GLN A 259 -7.92 13.59 -16.86
C GLN A 259 -6.68 13.29 -17.69
N LYS A 260 -5.52 13.12 -17.03
CA LYS A 260 -4.29 12.72 -17.71
C LYS A 260 -4.41 11.35 -18.36
N VAL A 261 -4.93 10.35 -17.66
CA VAL A 261 -5.10 8.99 -18.22
C VAL A 261 -5.98 9.04 -19.45
N VAL A 262 -7.15 9.68 -19.37
CA VAL A 262 -8.09 9.82 -20.47
C VAL A 262 -7.47 10.55 -21.65
N SER A 263 -6.82 11.69 -21.43
CA SER A 263 -6.20 12.47 -22.51
C SER A 263 -5.03 11.71 -23.16
N SER A 264 -4.17 11.05 -22.36
CA SER A 264 -3.04 10.30 -22.90
C SER A 264 -3.47 9.09 -23.71
N VAL A 265 -4.48 8.33 -23.24
CA VAL A 265 -4.99 7.16 -23.96
C VAL A 265 -5.64 7.62 -25.29
N LYS A 266 -6.42 8.68 -25.30
CA LYS A 266 -6.99 9.26 -26.52
C LYS A 266 -5.92 9.74 -27.50
N GLU A 267 -4.89 10.40 -27.01
CA GLU A 267 -3.77 10.87 -27.84
C GLU A 267 -3.02 9.71 -28.48
N ILE A 268 -2.71 8.66 -27.69
CA ILE A 268 -2.04 7.45 -28.21
C ILE A 268 -2.91 6.78 -29.26
N LYS A 269 -4.21 6.65 -28.99
CA LYS A 269 -5.18 6.05 -29.92
C LYS A 269 -5.23 6.84 -31.24
N ALA A 270 -5.36 8.16 -31.16
CA ALA A 270 -5.36 9.02 -32.34
C ALA A 270 -4.07 8.97 -33.16
N LYS A 271 -2.91 8.83 -32.50
CA LYS A 271 -1.60 8.73 -33.19
C LYS A 271 -1.37 7.40 -33.90
N LEU A 272 -1.96 6.32 -33.41
CA LEU A 272 -1.76 4.97 -33.93
C LEU A 272 -2.91 4.49 -34.81
N THR A 273 -3.96 5.30 -34.98
CA THR A 273 -5.02 5.06 -35.96
C THR A 273 -4.52 5.49 -37.33
N ASP A 274 -4.50 4.59 -38.29
CA ASP A 274 -4.12 4.86 -39.67
C ASP A 274 -5.22 5.61 -40.45
N SER A 275 -4.97 5.89 -41.74
CA SER A 275 -5.91 6.55 -42.62
C SER A 275 -7.17 5.74 -42.92
N GLU A 276 -7.15 4.43 -42.67
CA GLU A 276 -8.27 3.50 -42.84
C GLU A 276 -9.06 3.29 -41.55
N GLY A 277 -8.65 3.94 -40.45
CA GLY A 277 -9.30 3.83 -39.14
C GLY A 277 -8.87 2.57 -38.36
N MET A 278 -7.87 1.82 -38.81
CA MET A 278 -7.36 0.63 -38.16
C MET A 278 -6.23 0.96 -37.17
N ILE A 279 -6.13 0.16 -36.10
CA ILE A 279 -5.08 0.30 -35.10
C ILE A 279 -4.35 -1.04 -34.99
N ASN A 280 -3.02 -1.01 -35.04
CA ASN A 280 -2.22 -2.18 -34.67
C ASN A 280 -2.33 -2.39 -33.14
N GLU A 281 -3.11 -3.39 -32.74
CA GLU A 281 -3.44 -3.63 -31.33
C GLU A 281 -2.19 -3.93 -30.48
N ALA A 282 -1.23 -4.66 -31.02
CA ALA A 282 0.01 -4.99 -30.33
C ALA A 282 0.86 -3.74 -30.06
N GLU A 283 0.99 -2.86 -31.04
CA GLU A 283 1.72 -1.59 -30.91
C GLU A 283 1.00 -0.62 -29.97
N TYR A 284 -0.32 -0.59 -30.03
CA TYR A 284 -1.15 0.21 -29.13
C TYR A 284 -0.98 -0.21 -27.66
N ILE A 285 -1.12 -1.50 -27.36
CA ILE A 285 -0.92 -2.03 -26.01
C ILE A 285 0.51 -1.75 -25.51
N ASN A 286 1.54 -1.99 -26.34
CA ASN A 286 2.91 -1.71 -25.98
C ASN A 286 3.16 -0.22 -25.70
N THR A 287 2.54 0.67 -26.47
CA THR A 287 2.66 2.12 -26.28
C THR A 287 1.97 2.58 -25.01
N LEU A 288 0.76 2.08 -24.70
CA LEU A 288 0.08 2.31 -23.43
C LEU A 288 0.98 1.88 -22.26
N HIS A 289 1.57 0.68 -22.36
CA HIS A 289 2.49 0.18 -21.35
C HIS A 289 3.73 1.04 -21.17
N ARG A 290 4.36 1.51 -22.23
CA ARG A 290 5.59 2.32 -22.16
C ARG A 290 5.34 3.71 -21.60
N GLN A 291 4.27 4.37 -22.02
CA GLN A 291 3.95 5.74 -21.59
C GLN A 291 3.28 5.80 -20.21
N GLY A 292 2.47 4.79 -19.89
CA GLY A 292 1.78 4.69 -18.62
C GLY A 292 2.65 4.25 -17.44
N GLY A 293 1.97 3.91 -16.33
CA GLY A 293 2.58 3.41 -15.10
C GLY A 293 3.27 4.50 -14.28
N THR A 294 4.30 4.08 -13.55
CA THR A 294 5.04 4.91 -12.59
C THR A 294 6.53 4.97 -12.91
N SER A 295 7.23 5.99 -12.41
CA SER A 295 8.67 6.14 -12.56
C SER A 295 9.28 6.75 -11.32
N MET A 296 10.32 6.12 -10.76
CA MET A 296 11.09 6.64 -9.62
C MET A 296 12.30 7.48 -10.03
N VAL A 297 12.59 7.57 -11.33
CA VAL A 297 13.82 8.22 -11.82
C VAL A 297 13.90 9.69 -11.39
N LEU A 298 12.88 10.49 -11.71
CA LEU A 298 12.89 11.92 -11.34
C LEU A 298 12.84 12.14 -9.81
N PRO A 299 12.00 11.47 -9.03
CA PRO A 299 12.07 11.53 -7.57
C PRO A 299 13.48 11.30 -7.02
N ILE A 300 14.17 10.26 -7.48
CA ILE A 300 15.53 9.94 -7.03
C ILE A 300 16.52 11.03 -7.44
N ILE A 301 16.45 11.52 -8.68
CA ILE A 301 17.32 12.62 -9.17
C ILE A 301 17.11 13.88 -8.32
N ILE A 302 15.87 14.27 -8.04
CA ILE A 302 15.59 15.47 -7.23
C ILE A 302 16.16 15.32 -5.82
N ILE A 303 16.01 14.16 -5.19
CA ILE A 303 16.60 13.88 -3.88
C ILE A 303 18.13 13.98 -3.95
N ALA A 304 18.77 13.35 -4.93
CA ALA A 304 20.22 13.38 -5.09
C ALA A 304 20.75 14.79 -5.30
N VAL A 305 20.08 15.60 -6.14
CA VAL A 305 20.42 17.01 -6.37
C VAL A 305 20.25 17.85 -5.09
N SER A 306 19.19 17.61 -4.33
CA SER A 306 18.96 18.31 -3.06
C SER A 306 20.06 18.00 -2.03
N PHE A 307 20.48 16.74 -1.91
CA PHE A 307 21.62 16.37 -1.06
C PHE A 307 22.93 17.00 -1.55
N ALA A 308 23.22 16.94 -2.85
CA ALA A 308 24.42 17.57 -3.40
C ALA A 308 24.45 19.08 -3.15
N ALA A 309 23.34 19.77 -3.31
CA ALA A 309 23.23 21.20 -3.01
C ALA A 309 23.47 21.52 -1.52
N SER A 310 22.93 20.68 -0.62
CA SER A 310 23.15 20.81 0.83
C SER A 310 24.62 20.61 1.20
N PHE A 311 25.29 19.61 0.62
CA PHE A 311 26.73 19.40 0.82
C PHE A 311 27.57 20.54 0.26
N ALA A 312 27.22 21.07 -0.91
CA ALA A 312 27.92 22.20 -1.53
C ALA A 312 27.80 23.46 -0.63
N LEU A 313 26.63 23.71 -0.07
CA LEU A 313 26.41 24.83 0.86
C LEU A 313 27.24 24.67 2.15
N ALA A 314 27.24 23.47 2.73
CA ALA A 314 28.05 23.19 3.92
C ALA A 314 29.56 23.36 3.64
N ALA A 315 30.05 22.81 2.51
CA ALA A 315 31.42 22.97 2.09
C ALA A 315 31.78 24.45 1.86
N TRP A 316 30.90 25.24 1.27
CA TRP A 316 31.12 26.68 1.07
C TRP A 316 31.25 27.41 2.41
N ILE A 317 30.42 27.08 3.42
CA ILE A 317 30.51 27.66 4.76
C ILE A 317 31.88 27.31 5.38
N VAL A 318 32.29 26.05 5.36
CA VAL A 318 33.54 25.57 5.99
C VAL A 318 34.79 26.10 5.29
N THR A 319 34.76 26.32 3.99
CA THR A 319 35.89 26.89 3.22
C THR A 319 35.90 28.42 3.22
N SER A 320 34.93 29.06 3.85
CA SER A 320 34.89 30.51 3.93
C SER A 320 36.07 31.05 4.77
N PRO A 321 36.61 32.27 4.48
CA PRO A 321 37.69 32.86 5.23
C PRO A 321 37.30 33.23 6.67
N PHE A 322 36.03 33.09 7.03
CA PHE A 322 35.49 33.37 8.36
C PHE A 322 35.40 32.10 9.25
N PHE A 323 35.64 30.92 8.67
CA PHE A 323 35.62 29.67 9.42
C PHE A 323 36.91 29.54 10.26
N ILE A 324 36.76 29.37 11.57
CA ILE A 324 37.88 29.19 12.49
C ILE A 324 38.10 27.68 12.64
N MET A 325 39.26 27.18 12.15
CA MET A 325 39.64 25.81 12.42
C MET A 325 39.85 25.60 13.92
N PRO A 326 39.23 24.61 14.56
CA PRO A 326 39.54 24.31 15.95
C PRO A 326 41.03 23.94 16.02
N THR A 327 41.79 24.72 16.80
CA THR A 327 43.18 24.36 17.12
C THR A 327 43.16 23.10 17.99
N VAL A 328 43.74 22.01 17.48
CA VAL A 328 43.92 20.74 18.19
C VAL A 328 44.87 20.91 19.36
#